data_5dccd5141333d4dbe8a139280ffec073
#
_entry.id   5dccd5141333d4dbe8a139280ffec073
#
_cell.length_a   1.000
_cell.length_b   1.000
_cell.length_c   1.000
_cell.angle_alpha   90.00
_cell.angle_beta   90.00
_cell.angle_gamma   90.00
#
_symmetry.space_group_name_H-M   'P 1'
#
loop_
_entity.id
_entity.type
_entity.pdbx_description
1 polymer ?
#
loop_
_entity_poly.entity_id
_entity_poly.type
_entity_poly.pdbx_seq_one_letter_code
_entity_poly.pdbx_strand_id
1 'polypeptide(L)'
;MATHSALTTLSNDLADAVAAAAPSVVQVHGRRRPASGVVYQQDVVVTSARALGREDGLQVRRSDGTAFDAELAGWDPATGLAVLRVAGLGTNPVEVSSTAPRVGNLGIGIARSWSNNLTA
;
A
#
# COMPACT_ATOMS: atom_id res chain seq x y z
N MET A 1 0.25 7.37 -35.82
CA MET A 1 -0.32 6.17 -36.41
C MET A 1 -1.50 5.69 -35.60
N ALA A 2 -2.54 5.47 -36.25
CA ALA A 2 -3.78 4.98 -35.66
C ALA A 2 -3.57 3.66 -34.89
N THR A 3 -2.43 3.03 -35.08
CA THR A 3 -2.08 1.79 -34.44
C THR A 3 -1.59 1.91 -33.02
N HIS A 4 -1.46 3.11 -32.49
CA HIS A 4 -1.38 3.25 -31.06
C HIS A 4 -2.71 2.88 -30.51
N SER A 5 -2.79 1.72 -30.50
CA SER A 5 -3.92 0.93 -30.21
C SER A 5 -4.46 1.24 -28.82
N ALA A 6 -5.65 0.80 -28.58
CA ALA A 6 -6.25 0.73 -27.28
C ALA A 6 -5.33 0.02 -26.27
N LEU A 7 -4.50 -0.89 -26.72
CA LEU A 7 -3.56 -1.60 -25.86
C LEU A 7 -2.48 -0.67 -25.27
N THR A 8 -1.90 0.21 -26.09
CA THR A 8 -0.92 1.20 -25.62
C THR A 8 -1.56 2.16 -24.63
N THR A 9 -2.76 2.66 -24.94
CA THR A 9 -3.51 3.54 -24.06
C THR A 9 -3.81 2.83 -22.73
N LEU A 10 -4.27 1.60 -22.77
CA LEU A 10 -4.52 0.81 -21.57
C LEU A 10 -3.26 0.64 -20.74
N SER A 11 -2.14 0.29 -21.39
CA SER A 11 -0.87 0.10 -20.72
C SER A 11 -0.43 1.38 -20.00
N ASN A 12 -0.55 2.54 -20.66
CA ASN A 12 -0.22 3.81 -20.05
C ASN A 12 -1.17 4.18 -18.90
N ASP A 13 -2.45 3.91 -19.04
CA ASP A 13 -3.44 4.17 -17.99
C ASP A 13 -3.14 3.32 -16.75
N LEU A 14 -2.74 2.08 -16.94
CA LEU A 14 -2.33 1.22 -15.82
C LEU A 14 -1.09 1.76 -15.12
N ALA A 15 -0.09 2.17 -15.88
CA ALA A 15 1.13 2.76 -15.33
C ALA A 15 0.83 4.06 -14.56
N ASP A 16 -0.06 4.88 -15.08
CA ASP A 16 -0.48 6.12 -14.42
C ASP A 16 -1.22 5.83 -13.12
N ALA A 17 -2.07 4.83 -13.10
CA ALA A 17 -2.77 4.41 -11.88
C ALA A 17 -1.80 3.93 -10.81
N VAL A 18 -0.79 3.15 -11.19
CA VAL A 18 0.27 2.70 -10.27
C VAL A 18 1.04 3.91 -9.73
N ALA A 19 1.43 4.84 -10.59
CA ALA A 19 2.16 6.03 -10.19
C ALA A 19 1.35 6.90 -9.20
N ALA A 20 0.04 7.02 -9.42
CA ALA A 20 -0.84 7.79 -8.54
C ALA A 20 -0.96 7.15 -7.16
N ALA A 21 -1.01 5.84 -7.08
CA ALA A 21 -1.15 5.11 -5.81
C ALA A 21 0.19 4.94 -5.08
N ALA A 22 1.30 4.97 -5.79
CA ALA A 22 2.62 4.62 -5.27
C ALA A 22 3.01 5.34 -3.97
N PRO A 23 2.79 6.66 -3.81
CA PRO A 23 3.16 7.34 -2.57
C PRO A 23 2.41 6.82 -1.35
N SER A 24 1.20 6.29 -1.54
CA SER A 24 0.37 5.76 -0.45
C SER A 24 0.71 4.32 -0.10
N VAL A 25 1.59 3.66 -0.85
CA VAL A 25 2.04 2.30 -0.57
C VAL A 25 3.38 2.38 0.16
N VAL A 26 3.41 1.83 1.37
CA VAL A 26 4.56 1.93 2.27
C VAL A 26 5.07 0.54 2.62
N GLN A 27 6.32 0.49 3.09
CA GLN A 27 6.90 -0.75 3.59
C GLN A 27 6.65 -0.82 5.10
N VAL A 28 6.23 -1.98 5.57
CA VAL A 28 5.96 -2.21 6.99
C VAL A 28 6.97 -3.22 7.52
N HIS A 29 7.64 -2.86 8.59
CA HIS A 29 8.62 -3.69 9.26
C HIS A 29 8.06 -4.19 10.59
N GLY A 30 7.91 -5.49 10.68
CA GLY A 30 7.57 -6.20 11.89
C GLY A 30 8.70 -7.14 12.29
N ARG A 31 8.34 -8.33 12.76
CA ARG A 31 9.31 -9.33 13.20
C ARG A 31 9.97 -10.05 12.03
N ARG A 32 9.23 -10.21 10.94
CA ARG A 32 9.67 -11.00 9.79
C ARG A 32 10.13 -10.11 8.65
N ARG A 33 10.03 -10.62 7.44
CA ARG A 33 10.33 -9.87 6.24
C ARG A 33 9.46 -8.63 6.15
N PRO A 34 9.99 -7.55 5.57
CA PRO A 34 9.16 -6.39 5.29
C PRO A 34 7.92 -6.78 4.50
N ALA A 35 6.81 -6.17 4.85
CA ALA A 35 5.55 -6.31 4.15
C ALA A 35 5.15 -4.97 3.55
N SER A 36 4.06 -4.95 2.81
CA SER A 36 3.50 -3.72 2.28
C SER A 36 2.29 -3.30 3.08
N GLY A 37 2.07 -2.01 3.16
CA GLY A 37 0.88 -1.43 3.74
C GLY A 37 0.40 -0.29 2.87
N VAL A 38 -0.80 0.16 3.14
CA VAL A 38 -1.41 1.29 2.44
C VAL A 38 -1.82 2.36 3.43
N VAL A 39 -1.53 3.61 3.09
CA VAL A 39 -2.00 4.74 3.89
C VAL A 39 -3.47 4.93 3.59
N TYR A 40 -4.30 4.62 4.57
CA TYR A 40 -5.76 4.59 4.41
C TYR A 40 -6.41 5.91 4.85
N GLN A 41 -5.90 6.48 5.92
CA GLN A 41 -6.26 7.80 6.43
C GLN A 41 -4.97 8.50 6.84
N GLN A 42 -5.07 9.77 7.23
CA GLN A 42 -3.91 10.50 7.69
C GLN A 42 -3.25 9.77 8.87
N ASP A 43 -1.96 9.46 8.71
CA ASP A 43 -1.15 8.77 9.72
C ASP A 43 -1.69 7.39 10.14
N VAL A 44 -2.50 6.77 9.28
CA VAL A 44 -3.06 5.44 9.50
C VAL A 44 -2.68 4.53 8.34
N VAL A 45 -2.03 3.42 8.66
CA VAL A 45 -1.60 2.41 7.68
C VAL A 45 -2.36 1.12 7.92
N VAL A 46 -2.88 0.53 6.86
CA VAL A 46 -3.51 -0.79 6.89
C VAL A 46 -2.57 -1.80 6.25
N THR A 47 -2.37 -2.91 6.90
CA THR A 47 -1.50 -3.99 6.45
C THR A 47 -2.07 -5.34 6.85
N SER A 48 -1.35 -6.42 6.54
CA SER A 48 -1.73 -7.77 6.95
C SER A 48 -1.26 -8.04 8.37
N ALA A 49 -2.16 -8.46 9.25
CA ALA A 49 -1.80 -8.82 10.63
C ALA A 49 -0.80 -9.98 10.65
N ARG A 50 -0.95 -10.93 9.75
CA ARG A 50 -0.04 -12.09 9.65
C ARG A 50 1.40 -11.67 9.35
N ALA A 51 1.58 -10.63 8.57
CA ALA A 51 2.90 -10.17 8.18
C ALA A 51 3.66 -9.50 9.32
N LEU A 52 2.97 -8.98 10.32
CA LEU A 52 3.61 -8.26 11.43
C LEU A 52 4.43 -9.17 12.34
N GLY A 53 3.87 -10.31 12.74
CA GLY A 53 4.53 -11.28 13.60
C GLY A 53 4.79 -10.81 15.03
N ARG A 54 4.47 -9.55 15.35
CA ARG A 54 4.57 -8.97 16.70
C ARG A 54 3.69 -7.72 16.81
N GLU A 55 3.48 -7.27 18.04
CA GLU A 55 2.62 -6.13 18.32
C GLU A 55 3.38 -4.85 18.65
N ASP A 56 4.66 -4.96 18.96
CA ASP A 56 5.51 -3.81 19.30
C ASP A 56 6.75 -3.74 18.42
N GLY A 57 7.46 -2.64 18.47
CA GLY A 57 8.64 -2.43 17.67
C GLY A 57 8.38 -2.35 16.17
N LEU A 58 7.16 -1.99 15.80
CA LEU A 58 6.78 -1.87 14.40
C LEU A 58 7.30 -0.56 13.80
N GLN A 59 7.66 -0.60 12.54
CA GLN A 59 8.08 0.59 11.80
C GLN A 59 7.45 0.60 10.43
N VAL A 60 7.28 1.81 9.91
CA VAL A 60 6.82 2.04 8.54
C VAL A 60 7.86 2.85 7.80
N ARG A 61 8.22 2.40 6.61
CA ARG A 61 9.14 3.13 5.75
C ARG A 61 8.38 3.74 4.58
N ARG A 62 8.49 5.05 4.47
CA ARG A 62 7.87 5.83 3.41
C ARG A 62 8.62 5.63 2.08
N SER A 63 8.01 6.04 0.96
CA SER A 63 8.62 5.90 -0.37
C SER A 63 9.97 6.59 -0.53
N ASP A 64 10.23 7.65 0.24
CA ASP A 64 11.52 8.34 0.23
C ASP A 64 12.57 7.69 1.13
N GLY A 65 12.26 6.56 1.75
CA GLY A 65 13.17 5.83 2.62
C GLY A 65 13.13 6.24 4.08
N THR A 66 12.39 7.27 4.44
CA THR A 66 12.27 7.72 5.83
C THR A 66 11.50 6.69 6.65
N ALA A 67 12.07 6.27 7.77
CA ALA A 67 11.44 5.31 8.68
C ALA A 67 10.75 6.03 9.84
N PHE A 68 9.58 5.50 10.22
CA PHE A 68 8.77 6.02 11.31
C PHE A 68 8.42 4.88 12.25
N ASP A 69 8.37 5.17 13.53
CA ASP A 69 7.82 4.23 14.48
C ASP A 69 6.31 4.10 14.27
N ALA A 70 5.82 2.90 14.39
CA ALA A 70 4.40 2.60 14.21
C ALA A 70 3.84 1.89 15.43
N GLU A 71 2.58 2.15 15.70
CA GLU A 71 1.86 1.60 16.84
C GLU A 71 0.67 0.80 16.34
N LEU A 72 0.53 -0.44 16.81
CA LEU A 72 -0.61 -1.26 16.46
C LEU A 72 -1.86 -0.72 17.15
N ALA A 73 -2.79 -0.18 16.36
CA ALA A 73 -4.06 0.31 16.88
C ALA A 73 -5.09 -0.80 17.06
N GLY A 74 -4.99 -1.85 16.25
CA GLY A 74 -5.88 -2.99 16.32
C GLY A 74 -5.75 -3.89 15.11
N TRP A 75 -6.43 -5.02 15.16
CA TRP A 75 -6.49 -5.96 14.03
C TRP A 75 -7.79 -6.74 14.06
N ASP A 76 -8.19 -7.22 12.90
CA ASP A 76 -9.43 -7.94 12.72
C ASP A 76 -9.15 -9.39 12.29
N PRO A 77 -9.47 -10.39 13.14
CA PRO A 77 -9.25 -11.79 12.79
C PRO A 77 -10.03 -12.24 11.55
N ALA A 78 -11.20 -11.66 11.31
CA ALA A 78 -12.05 -12.07 10.20
C ALA A 78 -11.45 -11.68 8.85
N THR A 79 -10.88 -10.50 8.74
CA THR A 79 -10.28 -10.01 7.49
C THR A 79 -8.77 -10.24 7.44
N GLY A 80 -8.13 -10.42 8.58
CA GLY A 80 -6.66 -10.50 8.69
C GLY A 80 -5.98 -9.16 8.54
N LEU A 81 -6.71 -8.06 8.60
CA LEU A 81 -6.14 -6.72 8.49
C LEU A 81 -5.70 -6.19 9.85
N ALA A 82 -4.60 -5.45 9.83
CA ALA A 82 -4.09 -4.72 10.99
C ALA A 82 -4.05 -3.24 10.68
N VAL A 83 -4.30 -2.43 11.69
CA VAL A 83 -4.29 -0.97 11.58
C VAL A 83 -3.17 -0.42 12.43
N LEU A 84 -2.30 0.36 11.81
CA LEU A 84 -1.16 1.00 12.47
C LEU A 84 -1.35 2.50 12.51
N ARG A 85 -1.00 3.11 13.63
CA ARG A 85 -0.84 4.56 13.74
C ARG A 85 0.61 4.92 13.57
N VAL A 86 0.87 5.90 12.72
CA VAL A 86 2.22 6.33 12.37
C VAL A 86 2.28 7.86 12.46
N ALA A 87 2.62 8.36 13.64
CA ALA A 87 2.67 9.80 13.87
C ALA A 87 3.66 10.47 12.93
N GLY A 88 3.23 11.53 12.29
CA GLY A 88 4.08 12.34 11.43
C GLY A 88 4.40 11.74 10.06
N LEU A 89 3.70 10.68 9.67
CA LEU A 89 3.95 10.05 8.37
C LEU A 89 3.81 11.03 7.21
N GLY A 90 2.77 11.87 7.25
CA GLY A 90 2.62 12.99 6.31
C GLY A 90 2.34 12.57 4.87
N THR A 91 2.01 11.32 4.63
CA THR A 91 1.71 10.80 3.31
C THR A 91 0.21 10.90 3.04
N ASN A 92 -0.14 11.32 1.85
CA ASN A 92 -1.55 11.38 1.46
C ASN A 92 -2.17 9.98 1.46
N PRO A 93 -3.38 9.84 2.00
CA PRO A 93 -4.11 8.57 1.94
C PRO A 93 -4.44 8.17 0.51
N VAL A 94 -4.57 6.86 0.30
CA VAL A 94 -5.09 6.34 -0.95
C VAL A 94 -6.54 6.78 -1.14
N GLU A 95 -6.91 7.06 -2.38
CA GLU A 95 -8.29 7.35 -2.72
C GLU A 95 -9.07 6.04 -2.83
N VAL A 96 -10.10 5.88 -1.99
CA VAL A 96 -10.92 4.69 -2.00
C VAL A 96 -12.09 4.89 -2.95
N SER A 97 -12.24 3.97 -3.90
CA SER A 97 -13.35 4.01 -4.85
C SER A 97 -14.69 3.82 -4.14
N SER A 98 -15.67 4.62 -4.52
CA SER A 98 -17.06 4.45 -4.07
C SER A 98 -17.82 3.40 -4.88
N THR A 99 -17.22 2.93 -5.98
CA THR A 99 -17.84 1.96 -6.87
C THR A 99 -17.21 0.59 -6.65
N ALA A 100 -18.03 -0.42 -6.35
CA ALA A 100 -17.55 -1.78 -6.21
C ALA A 100 -17.07 -2.33 -7.56
N PRO A 101 -15.94 -3.06 -7.58
CA PRO A 101 -15.49 -3.69 -8.82
C PRO A 101 -16.45 -4.78 -9.27
N ARG A 102 -16.54 -4.96 -10.58
CA ARG A 102 -17.33 -6.01 -11.20
C ARG A 102 -16.43 -7.16 -11.60
N VAL A 103 -17.00 -8.35 -11.66
CA VAL A 103 -16.33 -9.51 -12.25
C VAL A 103 -15.92 -9.17 -13.68
N GLY A 104 -14.63 -9.37 -13.99
CA GLY A 104 -14.06 -9.02 -15.28
C GLY A 104 -13.30 -7.69 -15.31
N ASN A 105 -13.41 -6.87 -14.27
CA ASN A 105 -12.58 -5.69 -14.16
C ASN A 105 -11.11 -6.06 -13.97
N LEU A 106 -10.23 -5.23 -14.48
CA LEU A 106 -8.80 -5.38 -14.24
C LEU A 106 -8.46 -4.92 -12.82
N GLY A 107 -7.56 -5.66 -12.19
CA GLY A 107 -7.02 -5.29 -10.89
C GLY A 107 -5.51 -5.29 -10.95
N ILE A 108 -4.88 -4.39 -10.19
CA ILE A 108 -3.43 -4.30 -10.07
C ILE A 108 -3.07 -4.41 -8.60
N GLY A 109 -2.22 -5.38 -8.28
CA GLY A 109 -1.63 -5.45 -6.94
C GLY A 109 -0.38 -4.59 -6.90
N ILE A 110 -0.28 -3.71 -5.92
CA ILE A 110 0.86 -2.80 -5.76
C ILE A 110 1.51 -3.10 -4.41
N ALA A 111 2.83 -3.20 -4.40
CA ALA A 111 3.57 -3.51 -3.19
C ALA A 111 4.94 -2.84 -3.19
N ARG A 112 5.58 -2.83 -2.03
CA ARG A 112 6.99 -2.47 -1.87
C ARG A 112 7.81 -3.74 -1.72
N SER A 113 8.89 -3.83 -2.48
CA SER A 113 9.82 -4.94 -2.35
C SER A 113 10.64 -4.82 -1.07
N TRP A 114 11.44 -5.83 -0.80
CA TRP A 114 12.37 -5.84 0.32
C TRP A 114 13.24 -4.57 0.37
N SER A 115 13.71 -4.10 -0.77
CA SER A 115 14.53 -2.88 -0.86
C SER A 115 13.71 -1.59 -0.99
N ASN A 116 12.42 -1.66 -0.70
CA ASN A 116 11.48 -0.53 -0.76
C ASN A 116 11.21 -0.04 -2.19
N ASN A 117 11.51 -0.83 -3.20
CA ASN A 117 11.15 -0.52 -4.57
C ASN A 117 9.69 -0.86 -4.84
N LEU A 118 9.07 -0.04 -5.67
CA LEU A 118 7.70 -0.27 -6.08
C LEU A 118 7.63 -1.49 -7.01
N THR A 119 6.61 -2.31 -6.80
CA THR A 119 6.30 -3.44 -7.67
C THR A 119 4.78 -3.52 -7.89
N ALA A 120 4.39 -3.94 -9.08
CA ALA A 120 2.97 -4.06 -9.43
C ALA A 120 2.76 -5.25 -10.38
#